data_ddecf475974397421f2780e4d8787af9
#
_entry.id   ddecf475974397421f2780e4d8787af9
#
_cell.length_a   1.000
_cell.length_b   1.000
_cell.length_c   1.000
_cell.angle_alpha   90.00
_cell.angle_beta   90.00
_cell.angle_gamma   90.00
#
_symmetry.space_group_name_H-M   'P 1'
#
loop_
_entity.id
_entity.type
_entity.pdbx_description
1 polymer ?
#
loop_
_entity_poly.entity_id
_entity_poly.type
_entity_poly.pdbx_seq_one_letter_code
_entity_poly.pdbx_strand_id
1 'polypeptide(L)'
;MAKKFEKGKMVPVPSHSIIPERDIDKSPILECSHLGIDFGGLKAVDDFNLTIGRTEIAGLIGPNGAGKTTVFNLLTKVYQPTRGTILLDGLDTSGKTTAQINRMGIARTFQNIRLFSNLSVEDNVKIGLHNQEKYSALTGVLRLPKYWRQEKAARDRALELLSIFDMQDLAGHKAGSLPYGAQRRLEIVRALATNPSLLLLDEPAAGMNPSETAELMENIVKIRDTFHIAVMLIEHDMNLVMGICEGICVLNFGRVIAKGTSEEIQANPAVIEAYLGKKRGG
;
A
#
# COMPACT_ATOMS: atom_id res chain seq x y z
N MET A 1 -17.23 -20.69 -6.74
CA MET A 1 -17.24 -19.70 -7.85
C MET A 1 -16.68 -18.42 -7.28
N ALA A 2 -15.46 -18.05 -7.65
CA ALA A 2 -14.89 -16.75 -7.25
C ALA A 2 -15.75 -15.66 -7.89
N LYS A 3 -16.30 -14.74 -7.07
CA LYS A 3 -16.96 -13.53 -7.57
C LYS A 3 -15.93 -12.77 -8.40
N LYS A 4 -16.18 -12.61 -9.70
CA LYS A 4 -15.43 -11.68 -10.54
C LYS A 4 -15.72 -10.29 -9.98
N PHE A 5 -14.71 -9.61 -9.47
CA PHE A 5 -14.83 -8.21 -9.08
C PHE A 5 -15.20 -7.40 -10.31
N GLU A 6 -16.23 -6.58 -10.24
CA GLU A 6 -16.56 -5.66 -11.32
C GLU A 6 -15.45 -4.62 -11.40
N LYS A 7 -14.61 -4.73 -12.43
CA LYS A 7 -13.66 -3.68 -12.77
C LYS A 7 -14.45 -2.45 -13.21
N GLY A 8 -14.16 -1.30 -12.63
CA GLY A 8 -14.77 -0.04 -13.05
C GLY A 8 -14.59 0.21 -14.54
N LYS A 9 -15.50 1.00 -15.11
CA LYS A 9 -15.48 1.31 -16.55
C LYS A 9 -14.19 2.04 -16.89
N MET A 10 -13.36 1.44 -17.75
CA MET A 10 -12.09 2.03 -18.18
C MET A 10 -12.34 3.32 -18.96
N VAL A 11 -11.67 4.39 -18.58
CA VAL A 11 -11.72 5.68 -19.29
C VAL A 11 -10.33 5.97 -19.88
N PRO A 12 -10.24 6.51 -21.11
CA PRO A 12 -8.94 6.86 -21.71
C PRO A 12 -8.17 7.83 -20.83
N VAL A 13 -6.90 7.54 -20.59
CA VAL A 13 -6.03 8.30 -19.69
C VAL A 13 -4.78 8.78 -20.40
N PRO A 14 -4.06 9.77 -19.85
CA PRO A 14 -2.74 10.16 -20.34
C PRO A 14 -1.79 8.98 -20.41
N SER A 15 -0.84 9.02 -21.37
CA SER A 15 0.09 7.91 -21.66
C SER A 15 0.98 7.47 -20.49
N HIS A 16 1.13 8.28 -19.45
CA HIS A 16 1.91 8.00 -18.25
C HIS A 16 1.09 7.38 -17.10
N SER A 17 -0.23 7.34 -17.22
CA SER A 17 -1.11 6.68 -16.24
C SER A 17 -1.07 5.16 -16.40
N ILE A 18 -1.22 4.40 -15.30
CA ILE A 18 -1.27 2.93 -15.37
C ILE A 18 -2.63 2.48 -15.90
N ILE A 19 -3.69 3.08 -15.36
CA ILE A 19 -5.08 2.76 -15.70
C ILE A 19 -5.87 4.03 -15.93
N PRO A 20 -7.06 3.91 -16.55
CA PRO A 20 -8.05 4.99 -16.60
C PRO A 20 -8.42 5.46 -15.20
N GLU A 21 -8.38 6.77 -15.00
CA GLU A 21 -8.82 7.36 -13.74
C GLU A 21 -10.32 7.14 -13.54
N ARG A 22 -10.70 6.79 -12.31
CA ARG A 22 -12.12 6.71 -11.92
C ARG A 22 -12.70 8.10 -11.70
N ASP A 23 -11.86 9.02 -11.24
CA ASP A 23 -12.20 10.41 -10.97
C ASP A 23 -11.57 11.34 -12.03
N ILE A 24 -12.14 11.38 -13.23
CA ILE A 24 -11.60 12.12 -14.37
C ILE A 24 -11.39 13.61 -14.06
N ASP A 25 -12.23 14.20 -13.23
CA ASP A 25 -12.20 15.62 -12.89
C ASP A 25 -11.27 15.96 -11.72
N LYS A 26 -10.56 14.97 -11.16
CA LYS A 26 -9.66 15.16 -10.03
C LYS A 26 -8.23 14.79 -10.38
N SER A 27 -7.26 15.54 -9.82
CA SER A 27 -5.85 15.18 -9.92
C SER A 27 -5.59 13.80 -9.33
N PRO A 28 -4.64 13.01 -9.87
CA PRO A 28 -4.24 11.73 -9.31
C PRO A 28 -3.75 11.88 -7.87
N ILE A 29 -3.83 10.80 -7.09
CA ILE A 29 -3.33 10.81 -5.71
C ILE A 29 -1.80 10.75 -5.67
N LEU A 30 -1.19 10.04 -6.61
CA LEU A 30 0.26 9.90 -6.71
C LEU A 30 0.74 10.14 -8.14
N GLU A 31 1.76 10.97 -8.28
CA GLU A 31 2.49 11.17 -9.53
C GLU A 31 3.99 11.04 -9.28
N CYS A 32 4.64 10.15 -10.04
CA CYS A 32 6.08 9.99 -10.07
C CYS A 32 6.59 10.35 -11.46
N SER A 33 7.51 11.30 -11.56
CA SER A 33 8.08 11.74 -12.84
C SER A 33 9.58 11.62 -12.83
N HIS A 34 10.12 10.81 -13.78
CA HIS A 34 11.55 10.59 -13.98
C HIS A 34 12.31 10.17 -12.71
N LEU A 35 11.64 9.41 -11.83
CA LEU A 35 12.16 9.05 -10.52
C LEU A 35 13.34 8.10 -10.67
N GLY A 36 14.43 8.38 -9.95
CA GLY A 36 15.61 7.55 -9.95
C GLY A 36 16.41 7.63 -8.64
N ILE A 37 17.14 6.54 -8.35
CA ILE A 37 18.07 6.46 -7.25
C ILE A 37 19.28 5.61 -7.64
N ASP A 38 20.47 6.10 -7.27
CA ASP A 38 21.74 5.45 -7.52
C ASP A 38 22.43 5.12 -6.18
N PHE A 39 22.93 3.88 -6.04
CA PHE A 39 23.72 3.44 -4.90
C PHE A 39 25.13 3.05 -5.39
N GLY A 40 26.15 3.86 -5.06
CA GLY A 40 27.54 3.53 -5.42
C GLY A 40 27.75 3.22 -6.90
N GLY A 41 27.04 3.94 -7.80
CA GLY A 41 27.11 3.74 -9.25
C GLY A 41 26.09 2.75 -9.80
N LEU A 42 25.43 1.94 -8.96
CA LEU A 42 24.34 1.08 -9.38
C LEU A 42 23.01 1.87 -9.42
N LYS A 43 22.40 1.95 -10.58
CA LYS A 43 21.04 2.52 -10.74
C LYS A 43 20.00 1.51 -10.29
N ALA A 44 19.53 1.65 -9.05
CA ALA A 44 18.52 0.75 -8.49
C ALA A 44 17.12 1.06 -9.00
N VAL A 45 16.83 2.33 -9.32
CA VAL A 45 15.65 2.78 -10.07
C VAL A 45 16.10 3.83 -11.07
N ASP A 46 15.67 3.71 -12.31
CA ASP A 46 16.08 4.57 -13.41
C ASP A 46 14.87 4.94 -14.27
N ASP A 47 14.54 6.22 -14.30
CA ASP A 47 13.43 6.81 -15.08
C ASP A 47 12.05 6.17 -14.79
N PHE A 48 11.73 5.99 -13.49
CA PHE A 48 10.45 5.45 -13.09
C PHE A 48 9.38 6.54 -13.15
N ASN A 49 8.34 6.26 -13.95
CA ASN A 49 7.20 7.13 -14.13
C ASN A 49 5.93 6.36 -13.77
N LEU A 50 5.08 6.91 -12.90
CA LEU A 50 3.85 6.26 -12.44
C LEU A 50 2.83 7.31 -12.03
N THR A 51 1.57 7.09 -12.40
CA THR A 51 0.42 7.87 -11.92
C THR A 51 -0.62 6.90 -11.36
N ILE A 52 -1.16 7.21 -10.19
CA ILE A 52 -2.21 6.40 -9.52
C ILE A 52 -3.41 7.29 -9.26
N GLY A 53 -4.59 6.85 -9.66
CA GLY A 53 -5.88 7.50 -9.40
C GLY A 53 -6.29 7.39 -7.92
N ARG A 54 -7.27 8.21 -7.50
CA ARG A 54 -7.66 8.36 -6.08
C ARG A 54 -8.25 7.12 -5.43
N THR A 55 -8.85 6.24 -6.21
CA THR A 55 -9.49 5.00 -5.72
C THR A 55 -9.03 3.78 -6.52
N GLU A 56 -7.79 3.82 -7.00
CA GLU A 56 -7.19 2.77 -7.81
C GLU A 56 -6.52 1.71 -6.95
N ILE A 57 -6.65 0.43 -7.34
CA ILE A 57 -5.78 -0.65 -6.87
C ILE A 57 -4.73 -0.90 -7.94
N ALA A 58 -3.50 -0.45 -7.67
CA ALA A 58 -2.37 -0.57 -8.58
C ALA A 58 -1.40 -1.67 -8.13
N GLY A 59 -0.94 -2.50 -9.07
CA GLY A 59 0.09 -3.52 -8.83
C GLY A 59 1.47 -3.06 -9.30
N LEU A 60 2.50 -3.26 -8.48
CA LEU A 60 3.90 -3.14 -8.88
C LEU A 60 4.55 -4.52 -8.82
N ILE A 61 4.80 -5.11 -9.98
CA ILE A 61 5.35 -6.46 -10.09
C ILE A 61 6.71 -6.46 -10.80
N GLY A 62 7.38 -7.58 -10.77
CA GLY A 62 8.68 -7.78 -11.43
C GLY A 62 9.51 -8.85 -10.74
N PRO A 63 10.57 -9.34 -11.35
CA PRO A 63 11.47 -10.34 -10.76
C PRO A 63 12.10 -9.87 -9.44
N ASN A 64 12.71 -10.81 -8.71
CA ASN A 64 13.50 -10.48 -7.52
C ASN A 64 14.67 -9.57 -7.92
N GLY A 65 14.91 -8.51 -7.12
CA GLY A 65 15.92 -7.51 -7.44
C GLY A 65 15.52 -6.48 -8.50
N ALA A 66 14.28 -6.51 -9.02
CA ALA A 66 13.82 -5.54 -10.03
C ALA A 66 13.78 -4.08 -9.52
N GLY A 67 13.81 -3.84 -8.20
CA GLY A 67 13.77 -2.50 -7.62
C GLY A 67 12.43 -2.12 -6.97
N LYS A 68 11.47 -3.04 -6.86
CA LYS A 68 10.12 -2.80 -6.31
C LYS A 68 10.14 -2.19 -4.91
N THR A 69 10.83 -2.83 -3.97
CA THR A 69 10.98 -2.33 -2.59
C THR A 69 11.73 -1.00 -2.55
N THR A 70 12.65 -0.75 -3.49
CA THR A 70 13.34 0.54 -3.63
C THR A 70 12.35 1.64 -4.02
N VAL A 71 11.42 1.37 -4.94
CA VAL A 71 10.32 2.30 -5.28
C VAL A 71 9.50 2.62 -4.03
N PHE A 72 9.06 1.62 -3.26
CA PHE A 72 8.32 1.86 -2.01
C PHE A 72 9.12 2.69 -0.99
N ASN A 73 10.44 2.45 -0.90
CA ASN A 73 11.33 3.23 -0.04
C ASN A 73 11.45 4.69 -0.51
N LEU A 74 11.41 4.96 -1.82
CA LEU A 74 11.37 6.31 -2.37
C LEU A 74 10.03 7.00 -2.08
N LEU A 75 8.91 6.32 -2.27
CA LEU A 75 7.57 6.86 -2.01
C LEU A 75 7.39 7.23 -0.54
N THR A 76 7.93 6.41 0.37
CA THR A 76 7.86 6.65 1.83
C THR A 76 9.00 7.48 2.40
N LYS A 77 9.89 7.99 1.53
CA LYS A 77 11.07 8.80 1.93
C LYS A 77 12.00 8.11 2.94
N VAL A 78 12.03 6.78 2.93
CA VAL A 78 13.13 6.00 3.55
C VAL A 78 14.43 6.29 2.80
N TYR A 79 14.33 6.43 1.47
CA TYR A 79 15.38 6.95 0.60
C TYR A 79 14.91 8.24 -0.07
N GLN A 80 15.81 9.21 -0.20
CA GLN A 80 15.58 10.39 -1.03
C GLN A 80 15.95 10.05 -2.48
N PRO A 81 15.12 10.42 -3.47
CA PRO A 81 15.48 10.23 -4.87
C PRO A 81 16.68 11.10 -5.24
N THR A 82 17.54 10.57 -6.11
CA THR A 82 18.64 11.36 -6.70
C THR A 82 18.17 12.16 -7.91
N ARG A 83 17.06 11.73 -8.53
CA ARG A 83 16.45 12.36 -9.70
C ARG A 83 14.93 12.23 -9.62
N GLY A 84 14.24 13.15 -10.34
CA GLY A 84 12.80 13.13 -10.51
C GLY A 84 12.03 13.69 -9.32
N THR A 85 10.72 13.66 -9.44
CA THR A 85 9.77 14.24 -8.47
C THR A 85 8.71 13.23 -8.07
N ILE A 86 8.19 13.38 -6.86
CA ILE A 86 7.04 12.64 -6.35
C ILE A 86 6.04 13.67 -5.84
N LEU A 87 4.86 13.72 -6.45
CA LEU A 87 3.73 14.50 -5.97
C LEU A 87 2.72 13.58 -5.30
N LEU A 88 2.26 13.97 -4.12
CA LEU A 88 1.16 13.34 -3.41
C LEU A 88 0.02 14.35 -3.29
N ASP A 89 -1.12 14.03 -3.86
CA ASP A 89 -2.26 14.95 -3.96
C ASP A 89 -1.86 16.33 -4.51
N GLY A 90 -1.04 16.33 -5.57
CA GLY A 90 -0.49 17.54 -6.19
C GLY A 90 0.62 18.24 -5.37
N LEU A 91 0.95 17.78 -4.18
CA LEU A 91 1.94 18.40 -3.31
C LEU A 91 3.32 17.73 -3.45
N ASP A 92 4.36 18.54 -3.67
CA ASP A 92 5.75 18.05 -3.74
C ASP A 92 6.20 17.46 -2.40
N THR A 93 6.77 16.26 -2.48
CA THR A 93 7.28 15.52 -1.33
C THR A 93 8.79 15.70 -1.11
N SER A 94 9.45 16.56 -1.88
CA SER A 94 10.90 16.79 -1.78
C SER A 94 11.30 17.26 -0.39
N GLY A 95 12.38 16.69 0.14
CA GLY A 95 12.91 17.03 1.47
C GLY A 95 12.02 16.64 2.66
N LYS A 96 10.88 15.96 2.43
CA LYS A 96 10.03 15.48 3.51
C LYS A 96 10.64 14.25 4.17
N THR A 97 10.38 14.10 5.47
CA THR A 97 10.71 12.90 6.24
C THR A 97 9.61 11.85 6.11
N THR A 98 9.91 10.59 6.45
CA THR A 98 8.92 9.49 6.49
C THR A 98 7.70 9.84 7.34
N ALA A 99 7.90 10.47 8.51
CA ALA A 99 6.79 10.89 9.38
C ALA A 99 5.92 11.98 8.74
N GLN A 100 6.51 12.90 7.99
CA GLN A 100 5.77 13.93 7.26
C GLN A 100 4.98 13.32 6.11
N ILE A 101 5.56 12.38 5.36
CA ILE A 101 4.86 11.66 4.28
C ILE A 101 3.67 10.86 4.82
N ASN A 102 3.82 10.22 5.98
CA ASN A 102 2.69 9.53 6.60
C ASN A 102 1.56 10.52 6.97
N ARG A 103 1.89 11.70 7.50
CA ARG A 103 0.90 12.75 7.78
C ARG A 103 0.27 13.36 6.53
N MET A 104 0.98 13.32 5.40
CA MET A 104 0.44 13.74 4.09
C MET A 104 -0.51 12.71 3.50
N GLY A 105 -0.55 11.48 4.04
CA GLY A 105 -1.52 10.47 3.65
C GLY A 105 -0.95 9.20 3.02
N ILE A 106 0.35 8.93 3.06
CA ILE A 106 0.89 7.61 2.68
C ILE A 106 1.09 6.75 3.91
N ALA A 107 0.41 5.59 3.95
CA ALA A 107 0.72 4.53 4.91
C ALA A 107 1.33 3.32 4.21
N ARG A 108 2.17 2.55 4.90
CA ARG A 108 2.82 1.35 4.37
C ARG A 108 2.82 0.22 5.39
N THR A 109 2.53 -1.00 4.94
CA THR A 109 2.91 -2.23 5.63
C THR A 109 4.32 -2.65 5.21
N PHE A 110 4.93 -3.57 5.94
CA PHE A 110 6.28 -4.04 5.63
C PHE A 110 6.25 -5.55 5.36
N GLN A 111 7.20 -6.04 4.55
CA GLN A 111 7.36 -7.45 4.26
C GLN A 111 7.48 -8.30 5.53
N ASN A 112 8.28 -7.86 6.50
CA ASN A 112 8.33 -8.44 7.83
C ASN A 112 7.36 -7.72 8.77
N ILE A 113 6.51 -8.47 9.44
CA ILE A 113 5.52 -7.93 10.39
C ILE A 113 6.21 -7.07 11.44
N ARG A 114 5.72 -5.83 11.60
CA ARG A 114 6.25 -4.85 12.56
C ARG A 114 5.18 -4.44 13.57
N LEU A 115 4.65 -5.43 14.29
CA LEU A 115 3.71 -5.17 15.37
C LEU A 115 4.43 -4.99 16.71
N PHE A 116 3.81 -4.27 17.62
CA PHE A 116 4.19 -4.25 19.03
C PHE A 116 3.64 -5.52 19.69
N SER A 117 4.40 -6.60 19.61
CA SER A 117 3.96 -7.96 19.96
C SER A 117 3.53 -8.12 21.41
N ASN A 118 4.06 -7.31 22.33
CA ASN A 118 3.69 -7.31 23.75
C ASN A 118 2.45 -6.46 24.08
N LEU A 119 1.98 -5.64 23.15
CA LEU A 119 0.77 -4.84 23.30
C LEU A 119 -0.45 -5.60 22.80
N SER A 120 -1.64 -5.16 23.24
CA SER A 120 -2.90 -5.70 22.74
C SER A 120 -3.11 -5.35 21.26
N VAL A 121 -4.02 -6.10 20.62
CA VAL A 121 -4.49 -5.81 19.25
C VAL A 121 -5.05 -4.39 19.19
N GLU A 122 -5.93 -4.01 20.14
CA GLU A 122 -6.50 -2.67 20.24
C GLU A 122 -5.42 -1.59 20.36
N ASP A 123 -4.42 -1.78 21.25
CA ASP A 123 -3.36 -0.79 21.45
C ASP A 123 -2.48 -0.62 20.21
N ASN A 124 -2.22 -1.69 19.45
CA ASN A 124 -1.52 -1.58 18.16
C ASN A 124 -2.28 -0.65 17.19
N VAL A 125 -3.60 -0.74 17.13
CA VAL A 125 -4.42 0.13 16.28
C VAL A 125 -4.43 1.55 16.81
N LYS A 126 -4.59 1.76 18.14
CA LYS A 126 -4.57 3.08 18.76
C LYS A 126 -3.28 3.86 18.49
N ILE A 127 -2.12 3.17 18.44
CA ILE A 127 -0.86 3.82 18.07
C ILE A 127 -0.95 4.46 16.67
N GLY A 128 -1.64 3.82 15.73
CA GLY A 128 -1.89 4.41 14.40
C GLY A 128 -2.76 5.67 14.47
N LEU A 129 -3.79 5.68 15.34
CA LEU A 129 -4.69 6.82 15.51
C LEU A 129 -3.98 8.06 16.07
N HIS A 130 -2.94 7.90 16.89
CA HIS A 130 -2.18 9.01 17.49
C HIS A 130 -1.52 9.94 16.46
N ASN A 131 -1.34 9.48 15.23
CA ASN A 131 -0.78 10.33 14.17
C ASN A 131 -1.68 11.54 13.84
N GLN A 132 -2.98 11.46 14.15
CA GLN A 132 -3.98 12.50 13.88
C GLN A 132 -4.35 13.32 15.12
N GLU A 133 -4.09 12.78 16.33
CA GLU A 133 -4.52 13.42 17.56
C GLU A 133 -3.46 14.38 18.10
N LYS A 134 -3.87 15.64 18.30
CA LYS A 134 -3.06 16.64 18.99
C LYS A 134 -3.29 16.50 20.51
N TYR A 135 -2.61 15.55 21.14
CA TYR A 135 -2.57 15.52 22.60
C TYR A 135 -1.65 16.60 23.15
N SER A 136 -2.18 17.39 24.11
CA SER A 136 -1.29 18.11 25.02
C SER A 136 -0.79 17.10 26.06
N ALA A 137 0.53 16.97 26.20
CA ALA A 137 1.15 16.09 27.21
C ALA A 137 0.57 16.34 28.61
N LEU A 138 0.17 17.56 28.92
CA LEU A 138 -0.45 17.96 30.19
C LEU A 138 -1.82 17.28 30.40
N THR A 139 -2.65 17.14 29.37
CA THR A 139 -3.97 16.49 29.47
C THR A 139 -3.84 14.98 29.71
N GLY A 140 -2.79 14.35 29.18
CA GLY A 140 -2.50 12.94 29.42
C GLY A 140 -2.01 12.66 30.85
N VAL A 141 -1.13 13.51 31.40
CA VAL A 141 -0.57 13.36 32.74
C VAL A 141 -1.66 13.58 33.82
N LEU A 142 -2.53 14.57 33.64
CA LEU A 142 -3.57 14.93 34.63
C LEU A 142 -4.86 14.11 34.51
N ARG A 143 -4.97 13.20 33.54
CA ARG A 143 -6.14 12.32 33.27
C ARG A 143 -7.48 13.05 33.37
N LEU A 144 -7.57 14.27 32.80
CA LEU A 144 -8.77 15.10 32.82
C LEU A 144 -9.95 14.39 32.10
N PRO A 145 -11.21 14.80 32.36
CA PRO A 145 -12.39 14.20 31.68
C PRO A 145 -12.31 14.19 30.16
N LYS A 146 -11.58 15.14 29.57
CA LYS A 146 -11.29 15.20 28.14
C LYS A 146 -10.43 13.99 27.68
N TYR A 147 -9.47 13.55 28.50
CA TYR A 147 -8.64 12.37 28.23
C TYR A 147 -9.50 11.11 28.12
N TRP A 148 -10.39 10.88 29.07
CA TRP A 148 -11.25 9.67 29.06
C TRP A 148 -12.22 9.64 27.88
N ARG A 149 -12.74 10.79 27.43
CA ARG A 149 -13.57 10.87 26.24
C ARG A 149 -12.78 10.54 24.97
N GLN A 150 -11.54 11.03 24.86
CA GLN A 150 -10.67 10.76 23.73
C GLN A 150 -10.24 9.30 23.71
N GLU A 151 -9.88 8.72 24.85
CA GLU A 151 -9.52 7.30 24.98
C GLU A 151 -10.69 6.39 24.57
N LYS A 152 -11.92 6.74 24.98
CA LYS A 152 -13.11 6.02 24.53
C LYS A 152 -13.32 6.14 23.02
N ALA A 153 -13.21 7.33 22.46
CA ALA A 153 -13.35 7.54 21.01
C ALA A 153 -12.26 6.78 20.22
N ALA A 154 -11.01 6.78 20.70
CA ALA A 154 -9.92 6.00 20.10
C ALA A 154 -10.20 4.50 20.16
N ARG A 155 -10.75 4.00 21.27
CA ARG A 155 -11.17 2.60 21.40
C ARG A 155 -12.29 2.25 20.44
N ASP A 156 -13.36 3.06 20.42
CA ASP A 156 -14.50 2.82 19.53
C ASP A 156 -14.04 2.79 18.05
N ARG A 157 -13.16 3.73 17.67
CA ARG A 157 -12.58 3.77 16.32
C ARG A 157 -11.65 2.57 16.05
N ALA A 158 -10.87 2.13 17.02
CA ALA A 158 -10.02 0.95 16.87
C ALA A 158 -10.87 -0.32 16.64
N LEU A 159 -11.96 -0.49 17.39
CA LEU A 159 -12.89 -1.61 17.21
C LEU A 159 -13.59 -1.58 15.84
N GLU A 160 -14.00 -0.39 15.38
CA GLU A 160 -14.56 -0.21 14.03
C GLU A 160 -13.57 -0.64 12.94
N LEU A 161 -12.30 -0.22 13.04
CA LEU A 161 -11.27 -0.62 12.09
C LEU A 161 -10.98 -2.13 12.15
N LEU A 162 -10.96 -2.72 13.34
CA LEU A 162 -10.78 -4.16 13.51
C LEU A 162 -11.94 -4.99 12.91
N SER A 163 -13.16 -4.44 12.90
CA SER A 163 -14.32 -5.12 12.34
C SER A 163 -14.28 -5.30 10.81
N ILE A 164 -13.37 -4.59 10.12
CA ILE A 164 -13.15 -4.77 8.67
C ILE A 164 -12.67 -6.20 8.37
N PHE A 165 -11.88 -6.76 9.29
CA PHE A 165 -11.29 -8.09 9.21
C PHE A 165 -11.87 -9.05 10.26
N ASP A 166 -13.04 -8.77 10.81
CA ASP A 166 -13.71 -9.58 11.86
C ASP A 166 -12.81 -9.85 13.08
N MET A 167 -11.96 -8.87 13.45
CA MET A 167 -10.97 -9.01 14.53
C MET A 167 -11.35 -8.27 15.82
N GLN A 168 -12.54 -7.70 15.94
CA GLN A 168 -12.98 -6.92 17.09
C GLN A 168 -12.98 -7.75 18.40
N ASP A 169 -13.29 -9.05 18.32
CA ASP A 169 -13.29 -9.95 19.48
C ASP A 169 -11.88 -10.29 19.97
N LEU A 170 -10.87 -10.03 19.14
CA LEU A 170 -9.47 -10.24 19.46
C LEU A 170 -8.81 -8.98 20.08
N ALA A 171 -9.55 -7.88 20.26
CA ALA A 171 -9.03 -6.58 20.68
C ALA A 171 -8.15 -6.63 21.93
N GLY A 172 -8.54 -7.43 22.94
CA GLY A 172 -7.79 -7.60 24.18
C GLY A 172 -6.63 -8.60 24.12
N HIS A 173 -6.47 -9.37 23.05
CA HIS A 173 -5.40 -10.36 22.93
C HIS A 173 -4.05 -9.68 22.65
N LYS A 174 -2.94 -10.30 23.08
CA LYS A 174 -1.60 -9.85 22.69
C LYS A 174 -1.39 -10.03 21.19
N ALA A 175 -0.91 -8.99 20.51
CA ALA A 175 -0.67 -9.05 19.07
C ALA A 175 0.29 -10.18 18.67
N GLY A 176 1.34 -10.46 19.48
CA GLY A 176 2.30 -11.52 19.23
C GLY A 176 1.75 -12.93 19.41
N SER A 177 0.59 -13.12 20.05
CA SER A 177 -0.05 -14.44 20.21
C SER A 177 -1.00 -14.81 19.06
N LEU A 178 -1.25 -13.89 18.14
CA LEU A 178 -2.10 -14.15 16.99
C LEU A 178 -1.44 -15.08 15.97
N PRO A 179 -2.21 -15.90 15.24
CA PRO A 179 -1.72 -16.56 14.03
C PRO A 179 -1.14 -15.56 13.02
N TYR A 180 -0.20 -16.01 12.20
CA TYR A 180 0.53 -15.15 11.26
C TYR A 180 -0.40 -14.33 10.34
N GLY A 181 -1.41 -14.95 9.73
CA GLY A 181 -2.38 -14.24 8.88
C GLY A 181 -3.17 -13.15 9.62
N ALA A 182 -3.52 -13.38 10.91
CA ALA A 182 -4.18 -12.37 11.75
C ALA A 182 -3.21 -11.23 12.12
N GLN A 183 -1.92 -11.51 12.33
CA GLN A 183 -0.92 -10.47 12.53
C GLN A 183 -0.78 -9.57 11.28
N ARG A 184 -0.79 -10.15 10.08
CA ARG A 184 -0.79 -9.41 8.81
C ARG A 184 -2.01 -8.50 8.68
N ARG A 185 -3.20 -9.02 8.97
CA ARG A 185 -4.43 -8.23 8.96
C ARG A 185 -4.35 -7.07 9.95
N LEU A 186 -3.85 -7.31 11.16
CA LEU A 186 -3.63 -6.26 12.17
C LEU A 186 -2.65 -5.19 11.70
N GLU A 187 -1.61 -5.55 10.97
CA GLU A 187 -0.67 -4.57 10.40
C GLU A 187 -1.36 -3.65 9.39
N ILE A 188 -2.25 -4.19 8.55
CA ILE A 188 -3.06 -3.39 7.61
C ILE A 188 -4.02 -2.47 8.40
N VAL A 189 -4.73 -2.99 9.41
CA VAL A 189 -5.63 -2.19 10.25
C VAL A 189 -4.88 -1.04 10.91
N ARG A 190 -3.67 -1.28 11.45
CA ARG A 190 -2.84 -0.24 12.05
C ARG A 190 -2.41 0.82 11.02
N ALA A 191 -2.12 0.42 9.78
CA ALA A 191 -1.82 1.36 8.71
C ALA A 191 -3.05 2.21 8.36
N LEU A 192 -4.24 1.61 8.27
CA LEU A 192 -5.51 2.32 8.05
C LEU A 192 -5.84 3.31 9.17
N ALA A 193 -5.46 3.01 10.40
CA ALA A 193 -5.66 3.90 11.54
C ALA A 193 -4.94 5.26 11.38
N THR A 194 -3.92 5.35 10.53
CA THR A 194 -3.29 6.64 10.19
C THR A 194 -4.11 7.49 9.22
N ASN A 195 -5.29 7.01 8.78
CA ASN A 195 -6.19 7.64 7.80
C ASN A 195 -5.48 8.02 6.49
N PRO A 196 -4.90 7.05 5.79
CA PRO A 196 -4.18 7.33 4.56
C PRO A 196 -5.12 7.66 3.39
N SER A 197 -4.60 8.40 2.40
CA SER A 197 -5.18 8.51 1.07
C SER A 197 -4.56 7.51 0.07
N LEU A 198 -3.36 7.01 0.39
CA LEU A 198 -2.66 5.97 -0.36
C LEU A 198 -2.08 4.93 0.60
N LEU A 199 -2.52 3.68 0.46
CA LEU A 199 -2.04 2.54 1.24
C LEU A 199 -1.07 1.70 0.39
N LEU A 200 0.17 1.55 0.86
CA LEU A 200 1.20 0.73 0.25
C LEU A 200 1.27 -0.62 0.97
N LEU A 201 1.01 -1.71 0.26
CA LEU A 201 1.05 -3.08 0.77
C LEU A 201 2.25 -3.84 0.19
N ASP A 202 3.18 -4.24 1.06
CA ASP A 202 4.42 -4.92 0.69
C ASP A 202 4.29 -6.43 0.96
N GLU A 203 4.02 -7.21 -0.09
CA GLU A 203 3.76 -8.66 -0.07
C GLU A 203 2.72 -9.06 0.99
N PRO A 204 1.49 -8.49 0.93
CA PRO A 204 0.49 -8.70 1.98
C PRO A 204 0.02 -10.15 2.11
N ALA A 205 0.08 -10.96 1.06
CA ALA A 205 -0.33 -12.37 1.06
C ALA A 205 0.81 -13.34 1.42
N ALA A 206 2.03 -12.84 1.70
CA ALA A 206 3.16 -13.72 2.00
C ALA A 206 2.86 -14.65 3.18
N GLY A 207 3.00 -15.99 2.95
CA GLY A 207 2.77 -17.00 3.97
C GLY A 207 1.30 -17.34 4.23
N MET A 208 0.36 -16.82 3.46
CA MET A 208 -1.06 -17.14 3.52
C MET A 208 -1.39 -18.37 2.65
N ASN A 209 -2.39 -19.12 3.07
CA ASN A 209 -2.98 -20.16 2.23
C ASN A 209 -3.96 -19.57 1.21
N PRO A 210 -4.41 -20.33 0.17
CA PRO A 210 -5.29 -19.80 -0.88
C PRO A 210 -6.62 -19.21 -0.36
N SER A 211 -7.18 -19.76 0.73
CA SER A 211 -8.43 -19.23 1.32
C SER A 211 -8.18 -17.89 2.01
N GLU A 212 -7.08 -17.78 2.75
CA GLU A 212 -6.67 -16.53 3.41
C GLU A 212 -6.34 -15.45 2.38
N THR A 213 -5.70 -15.81 1.26
CA THR A 213 -5.42 -14.89 0.15
C THR A 213 -6.72 -14.38 -0.49
N ALA A 214 -7.70 -15.26 -0.71
CA ALA A 214 -8.99 -14.86 -1.26
C ALA A 214 -9.73 -13.88 -0.32
N GLU A 215 -9.74 -14.16 0.98
CA GLU A 215 -10.31 -13.25 2.00
C GLU A 215 -9.57 -11.91 2.02
N LEU A 216 -8.24 -11.92 1.93
CA LEU A 216 -7.43 -10.70 1.86
C LEU A 216 -7.78 -9.85 0.62
N MET A 217 -7.96 -10.48 -0.54
CA MET A 217 -8.37 -9.80 -1.78
C MET A 217 -9.71 -9.07 -1.59
N GLU A 218 -10.71 -9.74 -1.02
CA GLU A 218 -12.02 -9.13 -0.72
C GLU A 218 -11.87 -7.94 0.25
N ASN A 219 -11.06 -8.10 1.28
CA ASN A 219 -10.81 -7.05 2.26
C ASN A 219 -10.07 -5.85 1.67
N ILE A 220 -9.10 -6.03 0.77
CA ILE A 220 -8.41 -4.93 0.08
C ILE A 220 -9.41 -4.11 -0.76
N VAL A 221 -10.28 -4.78 -1.51
CA VAL A 221 -11.34 -4.11 -2.29
C VAL A 221 -12.30 -3.36 -1.37
N LYS A 222 -12.75 -4.01 -0.28
CA LYS A 222 -13.63 -3.39 0.73
C LYS A 222 -13.00 -2.16 1.36
N ILE A 223 -11.70 -2.20 1.69
CA ILE A 223 -10.95 -1.05 2.22
C ILE A 223 -10.94 0.10 1.22
N ARG A 224 -10.54 -0.15 -0.03
CA ARG A 224 -10.53 0.86 -1.08
C ARG A 224 -11.90 1.54 -1.21
N ASP A 225 -12.98 0.74 -1.27
CA ASP A 225 -14.33 1.23 -1.47
C ASP A 225 -14.90 1.96 -0.23
N THR A 226 -14.62 1.45 0.98
CA THR A 226 -15.12 2.04 2.24
C THR A 226 -14.42 3.34 2.58
N PHE A 227 -13.10 3.40 2.39
CA PHE A 227 -12.31 4.58 2.77
C PHE A 227 -12.05 5.52 1.60
N HIS A 228 -12.46 5.17 0.38
CA HIS A 228 -12.19 5.94 -0.85
C HIS A 228 -10.73 6.27 -1.02
N ILE A 229 -9.85 5.29 -0.76
CA ILE A 229 -8.40 5.43 -0.86
C ILE A 229 -7.84 4.68 -2.06
N ALA A 230 -6.65 5.08 -2.51
CA ALA A 230 -5.88 4.26 -3.42
C ALA A 230 -5.09 3.19 -2.67
N VAL A 231 -4.86 2.06 -3.32
CA VAL A 231 -4.00 1.00 -2.81
C VAL A 231 -2.94 0.67 -3.86
N MET A 232 -1.68 0.64 -3.47
CA MET A 232 -0.61 0.12 -4.33
C MET A 232 0.02 -1.07 -3.64
N LEU A 233 0.15 -2.18 -4.34
CA LEU A 233 0.71 -3.40 -3.77
C LEU A 233 1.91 -3.93 -4.57
N ILE A 234 2.88 -4.47 -3.84
CA ILE A 234 3.92 -5.35 -4.37
C ILE A 234 3.51 -6.77 -4.03
N GLU A 235 3.46 -7.65 -5.04
CA GLU A 235 3.11 -9.04 -4.83
C GLU A 235 3.81 -9.97 -5.83
N HIS A 236 3.98 -11.21 -5.42
CA HIS A 236 4.47 -12.31 -6.25
C HIS A 236 3.35 -13.30 -6.60
N ASP A 237 2.24 -13.28 -5.87
CA ASP A 237 1.06 -14.07 -6.21
C ASP A 237 0.30 -13.40 -7.36
N MET A 238 0.45 -13.99 -8.54
CA MET A 238 -0.20 -13.48 -9.75
C MET A 238 -1.71 -13.58 -9.69
N ASN A 239 -2.28 -14.55 -8.95
CA ASN A 239 -3.73 -14.67 -8.82
C ASN A 239 -4.30 -13.46 -8.06
N LEU A 240 -3.61 -13.01 -7.01
CA LEU A 240 -3.99 -11.81 -6.27
C LEU A 240 -3.85 -10.58 -7.18
N VAL A 241 -2.69 -10.38 -7.80
CA VAL A 241 -2.44 -9.21 -8.66
C VAL A 241 -3.47 -9.12 -9.78
N MET A 242 -3.63 -10.20 -10.55
CA MET A 242 -4.55 -10.23 -11.69
C MET A 242 -6.02 -10.17 -11.27
N GLY A 243 -6.32 -10.56 -10.03
CA GLY A 243 -7.68 -10.60 -9.49
C GLY A 243 -8.22 -9.25 -9.07
N ILE A 244 -7.39 -8.38 -8.47
CA ILE A 244 -7.86 -7.12 -7.88
C ILE A 244 -7.20 -5.87 -8.44
N CYS A 245 -5.99 -5.94 -9.04
CA CYS A 245 -5.36 -4.75 -9.60
C CYS A 245 -6.05 -4.30 -10.88
N GLU A 246 -6.37 -3.03 -10.93
CA GLU A 246 -6.98 -2.38 -12.10
C GLU A 246 -5.90 -2.01 -13.12
N GLY A 247 -4.72 -1.62 -12.61
CA GLY A 247 -3.54 -1.34 -13.41
C GLY A 247 -2.31 -1.98 -12.81
N ILE A 248 -1.41 -2.45 -13.66
CA ILE A 248 -0.20 -3.14 -13.26
C ILE A 248 1.00 -2.48 -13.93
N CYS A 249 2.00 -2.13 -13.12
CA CYS A 249 3.29 -1.65 -13.57
C CYS A 249 4.33 -2.77 -13.38
N VAL A 250 5.04 -3.12 -14.44
CA VAL A 250 6.08 -4.16 -14.40
C VAL A 250 7.46 -3.52 -14.39
N LEU A 251 8.22 -3.81 -13.34
CA LEU A 251 9.57 -3.33 -13.16
C LEU A 251 10.58 -4.44 -13.45
N ASN A 252 11.65 -4.11 -14.16
CA ASN A 252 12.79 -5.01 -14.36
C ASN A 252 14.10 -4.20 -14.38
N PHE A 253 15.09 -4.61 -13.58
CA PHE A 253 16.38 -3.91 -13.42
C PHE A 253 16.23 -2.39 -13.23
N GLY A 254 15.30 -1.96 -12.36
CA GLY A 254 15.06 -0.55 -12.03
C GLY A 254 14.27 0.24 -13.06
N ARG A 255 13.84 -0.35 -14.18
CA ARG A 255 13.10 0.31 -15.25
C ARG A 255 11.72 -0.31 -15.45
N VAL A 256 10.76 0.53 -15.81
CA VAL A 256 9.42 0.07 -16.20
C VAL A 256 9.52 -0.55 -17.61
N ILE A 257 9.10 -1.81 -17.72
CA ILE A 257 9.09 -2.54 -19.01
C ILE A 257 7.69 -2.68 -19.60
N ALA A 258 6.65 -2.58 -18.77
CA ALA A 258 5.26 -2.60 -19.21
C ALA A 258 4.35 -1.92 -18.22
N LYS A 259 3.23 -1.38 -18.69
CA LYS A 259 2.09 -0.90 -17.91
C LYS A 259 0.81 -1.27 -18.63
N GLY A 260 -0.22 -1.62 -17.87
CA GLY A 260 -1.52 -1.96 -18.47
C GLY A 260 -2.41 -2.76 -17.55
N THR A 261 -3.49 -3.27 -18.11
CA THR A 261 -4.42 -4.18 -17.43
C THR A 261 -3.81 -5.57 -17.25
N SER A 262 -4.48 -6.42 -16.48
CA SER A 262 -4.04 -7.81 -16.28
C SER A 262 -3.91 -8.56 -17.61
N GLU A 263 -4.85 -8.36 -18.53
CA GLU A 263 -4.85 -9.02 -19.85
C GLU A 263 -3.67 -8.56 -20.71
N GLU A 264 -3.39 -7.25 -20.73
CA GLU A 264 -2.29 -6.66 -21.47
C GLU A 264 -0.92 -7.14 -20.94
N ILE A 265 -0.79 -7.18 -19.60
CA ILE A 265 0.46 -7.61 -18.95
C ILE A 265 0.72 -9.11 -19.18
N GLN A 266 -0.30 -9.97 -19.11
CA GLN A 266 -0.16 -11.41 -19.38
C GLN A 266 0.24 -11.70 -20.83
N ALA A 267 -0.23 -10.90 -21.78
CA ALA A 267 0.08 -11.06 -23.21
C ALA A 267 1.40 -10.39 -23.62
N ASN A 268 2.05 -9.62 -22.75
CA ASN A 268 3.21 -8.82 -23.10
C ASN A 268 4.50 -9.67 -23.20
N PRO A 269 5.14 -9.76 -24.39
CA PRO A 269 6.34 -10.58 -24.57
C PRO A 269 7.52 -10.18 -23.66
N ALA A 270 7.71 -8.87 -23.40
CA ALA A 270 8.78 -8.39 -22.54
C ALA A 270 8.57 -8.82 -21.09
N VAL A 271 7.32 -8.89 -20.63
CA VAL A 271 6.98 -9.41 -19.30
C VAL A 271 7.24 -10.89 -19.21
N ILE A 272 6.79 -11.66 -20.20
CA ILE A 272 7.01 -13.11 -20.27
C ILE A 272 8.52 -13.41 -20.25
N GLU A 273 9.31 -12.69 -21.05
CA GLU A 273 10.78 -12.86 -21.09
C GLU A 273 11.43 -12.52 -19.74
N ALA A 274 10.97 -11.46 -19.04
CA ALA A 274 11.52 -11.05 -17.76
C ALA A 274 11.30 -12.09 -16.65
N TYR A 275 10.20 -12.86 -16.70
CA TYR A 275 9.90 -13.88 -15.69
C TYR A 275 10.44 -15.27 -16.06
N LEU A 276 10.43 -15.64 -17.34
CA LEU A 276 10.87 -16.97 -17.80
C LEU A 276 12.34 -17.02 -18.23
N GLY A 277 13.00 -15.85 -18.36
CA GLY A 277 14.32 -15.73 -18.96
C GLY A 277 14.27 -15.86 -20.48
N LYS A 278 15.33 -15.35 -21.17
CA LYS A 278 15.47 -15.57 -22.62
C LYS A 278 15.47 -17.06 -22.89
N LYS A 279 14.57 -17.55 -23.73
CA LYS A 279 14.77 -18.85 -24.39
C LYS A 279 16.17 -18.78 -25.06
N ARG A 280 17.15 -19.54 -24.56
CA ARG A 280 18.38 -19.73 -25.26
C ARG A 280 17.99 -20.31 -26.62
N GLY A 281 18.07 -19.47 -27.65
CA GLY A 281 17.95 -19.92 -29.02
C GLY A 281 18.96 -21.01 -29.25
N GLY A 282 18.47 -22.17 -29.65
CA GLY A 282 19.30 -23.24 -30.14
C GLY A 282 19.97 -22.87 -31.47
#